data_3242ca09a12f622f80c4a202649122cb
#
_entry.id   3242ca09a12f622f80c4a202649122cb
#
_cell.length_a   1.000
_cell.length_b   1.000
_cell.length_c   1.000
_cell.angle_alpha   90.00
_cell.angle_beta   90.00
_cell.angle_gamma   90.00
#
_symmetry.space_group_name_H-M   'P 1'
#
loop_
_entity.id
_entity.type
_entity.pdbx_description
1 polymer ?
#
loop_
_entity_poly.entity_id
_entity_poly.type
_entity_poly.pdbx_seq_one_letter_code
_entity_poly.pdbx_strand_id
1 'polypeptide(L)'
;MEQKDLQHIANQFEITGTVAEVKPLGNGLINTTYKVTTAEADAPDYVLQHINNAIFPDVDMLMNNIVAVTTHIRKKLEAKHTDDIDRKVLKFVPCKDGKYYYVFDNKYWRVMVLIPDAVSKSGVTPEGSKIVGETFGDFQAMLADIPEQLGETIKDFHNIEFRLQQFHEAVKADKVGRVAGVKDIIDEIEKRAEDMCRSERLFREGKLPKRICHCDTKIDNILFDKDDNVLCVIDLDTVMPNFIFSDYGDFLRSAANTQPEDSPEYDKIEFRMDIFKAFTEGYLKTARVFLTPIEIENLPYAATLFPYMQLVRFFADYLDGDNYYKVQYADHNLVRSKNQLTLLQRAEENIPEMEAFIKEQLA
;
A
#
# COMPACT_ATOMS: atom_id res chain seq x y z
N MET A 1 9.29 -14.06 -22.11
CA MET A 1 8.11 -14.50 -22.88
C MET A 1 8.18 -13.88 -24.26
N GLU A 2 7.83 -14.63 -25.29
CA GLU A 2 7.86 -14.14 -26.66
C GLU A 2 6.69 -13.19 -26.93
N GLN A 3 6.86 -12.25 -27.85
CA GLN A 3 5.82 -11.31 -28.30
C GLN A 3 4.52 -12.01 -28.71
N LYS A 4 4.65 -13.16 -29.36
CA LYS A 4 3.55 -14.00 -29.82
C LYS A 4 2.70 -14.54 -28.66
N ASP A 5 3.34 -14.93 -27.55
CA ASP A 5 2.63 -15.42 -26.36
C ASP A 5 1.86 -14.28 -25.70
N LEU A 6 2.47 -13.10 -25.56
CA LEU A 6 1.82 -11.92 -24.98
C LEU A 6 0.58 -11.48 -25.78
N GLN A 7 0.67 -11.50 -27.12
CA GLN A 7 -0.49 -11.22 -27.99
C GLN A 7 -1.56 -12.31 -27.85
N HIS A 8 -1.17 -13.59 -27.75
CA HIS A 8 -2.11 -14.67 -27.52
C HIS A 8 -2.86 -14.49 -26.22
N ILE A 9 -2.15 -14.14 -25.13
CA ILE A 9 -2.74 -13.90 -23.81
C ILE A 9 -3.70 -12.71 -23.85
N ALA A 10 -3.29 -11.58 -24.42
CA ALA A 10 -4.14 -10.39 -24.53
C ALA A 10 -5.46 -10.69 -25.27
N ASN A 11 -5.40 -11.51 -26.34
CA ASN A 11 -6.57 -11.90 -27.12
C ASN A 11 -7.56 -12.85 -26.42
N GLN A 12 -7.25 -13.32 -25.19
CA GLN A 12 -8.21 -14.09 -24.37
C GLN A 12 -9.21 -13.20 -23.65
N PHE A 13 -8.92 -11.91 -23.54
CA PHE A 13 -9.78 -10.92 -22.88
C PHE A 13 -10.74 -10.27 -23.88
N GLU A 14 -11.84 -9.70 -23.38
CA GLU A 14 -12.85 -8.97 -24.17
C GLU A 14 -12.35 -7.56 -24.53
N ILE A 15 -11.21 -7.49 -25.22
CA ILE A 15 -10.61 -6.26 -25.70
C ILE A 15 -11.44 -5.72 -26.87
N THR A 16 -11.72 -4.40 -26.88
CA THR A 16 -12.26 -3.69 -28.03
C THR A 16 -11.12 -3.31 -28.94
N GLY A 17 -11.22 -3.62 -30.23
CA GLY A 17 -10.16 -3.40 -31.22
C GLY A 17 -9.25 -4.64 -31.40
N THR A 18 -8.27 -4.49 -32.27
CA THR A 18 -7.30 -5.54 -32.64
C THR A 18 -5.96 -5.27 -31.94
N VAL A 19 -5.42 -6.25 -31.23
CA VAL A 19 -4.09 -6.13 -30.62
C VAL A 19 -3.02 -5.98 -31.69
N ALA A 20 -2.41 -4.81 -31.79
CA ALA A 20 -1.33 -4.51 -32.75
C ALA A 20 0.03 -4.81 -32.15
N GLU A 21 0.28 -4.41 -30.90
CA GLU A 21 1.58 -4.51 -30.25
C GLU A 21 1.46 -4.70 -28.74
N VAL A 22 2.43 -5.42 -28.15
CA VAL A 22 2.57 -5.54 -26.68
C VAL A 22 4.01 -5.21 -26.30
N LYS A 23 4.22 -4.15 -25.49
CA LYS A 23 5.55 -3.69 -25.05
C LYS A 23 5.63 -3.62 -23.54
N PRO A 24 6.82 -3.84 -22.94
CA PRO A 24 7.02 -3.59 -21.51
C PRO A 24 6.59 -2.17 -21.12
N LEU A 25 5.92 -2.04 -19.97
CA LEU A 25 5.46 -0.78 -19.40
C LEU A 25 5.95 -0.65 -17.95
N GLY A 26 6.88 0.29 -17.72
CA GLY A 26 7.43 0.54 -16.38
C GLY A 26 8.31 -0.60 -15.85
N ASN A 27 8.73 -0.44 -14.59
CA ASN A 27 9.56 -1.41 -13.85
C ASN A 27 8.85 -1.80 -12.54
N GLY A 28 7.67 -2.42 -12.64
CA GLY A 28 6.94 -2.90 -11.48
C GLY A 28 7.81 -3.83 -10.60
N LEU A 29 7.80 -3.61 -9.29
CA LEU A 29 8.61 -4.39 -8.35
C LEU A 29 8.06 -5.81 -8.14
N ILE A 30 6.73 -5.96 -8.18
CA ILE A 30 6.02 -7.21 -7.89
C ILE A 30 5.49 -7.84 -9.18
N ASN A 31 4.71 -7.11 -9.94
CA ASN A 31 4.08 -7.58 -11.18
C ASN A 31 4.86 -7.13 -12.41
N THR A 32 4.88 -7.98 -13.42
CA THR A 32 5.44 -7.60 -14.74
C THR A 32 4.33 -6.99 -15.58
N THR A 33 4.54 -5.76 -16.08
CA THR A 33 3.53 -4.96 -16.74
C THR A 33 3.89 -4.68 -18.19
N TYR A 34 2.89 -4.72 -19.08
CA TYR A 34 3.00 -4.45 -20.50
C TYR A 34 1.90 -3.49 -20.94
N LYS A 35 2.24 -2.62 -21.90
CA LYS A 35 1.24 -1.86 -22.66
C LYS A 35 0.81 -2.70 -23.86
N VAL A 36 -0.50 -2.81 -24.08
CA VAL A 36 -1.13 -3.40 -25.25
C VAL A 36 -1.69 -2.26 -26.08
N THR A 37 -1.15 -2.08 -27.28
CA THR A 37 -1.64 -1.06 -28.23
C THR A 37 -2.61 -1.71 -29.20
N THR A 38 -3.75 -1.05 -29.45
CA THR A 38 -4.74 -1.47 -30.45
C THR A 38 -4.48 -0.82 -31.81
N ALA A 39 -4.92 -1.47 -32.89
CA ALA A 39 -4.70 -0.97 -34.22
C ALA A 39 -5.63 0.18 -34.62
N GLU A 40 -6.84 0.19 -34.06
CA GLU A 40 -7.87 1.16 -34.36
C GLU A 40 -7.68 2.42 -33.50
N ALA A 41 -7.70 3.59 -34.13
CA ALA A 41 -7.44 4.86 -33.45
C ALA A 41 -8.51 5.27 -32.41
N ASP A 42 -9.71 4.74 -32.55
CA ASP A 42 -10.85 4.97 -31.63
C ASP A 42 -11.01 3.88 -30.56
N ALA A 43 -10.21 2.82 -30.62
CA ALA A 43 -10.18 1.79 -29.58
C ALA A 43 -9.21 2.17 -28.45
N PRO A 44 -9.50 1.81 -27.21
CA PRO A 44 -8.59 2.06 -26.09
C PRO A 44 -7.36 1.16 -26.15
N ASP A 45 -6.23 1.66 -25.65
CA ASP A 45 -5.10 0.83 -25.29
C ASP A 45 -5.33 0.15 -23.93
N TYR A 46 -4.53 -0.88 -23.61
CA TYR A 46 -4.69 -1.66 -22.40
C TYR A 46 -3.36 -1.85 -21.66
N VAL A 47 -3.48 -2.22 -20.38
CA VAL A 47 -2.38 -2.71 -19.56
C VAL A 47 -2.58 -4.20 -19.33
N LEU A 48 -1.61 -5.00 -19.75
CA LEU A 48 -1.52 -6.44 -19.47
C LEU A 48 -0.52 -6.64 -18.34
N GLN A 49 -0.95 -7.35 -17.26
CA GLN A 49 -0.07 -7.64 -16.12
C GLN A 49 0.00 -9.12 -15.84
N HIS A 50 1.23 -9.62 -15.60
CA HIS A 50 1.48 -10.89 -14.95
C HIS A 50 1.40 -10.72 -13.44
N ILE A 51 0.44 -11.40 -12.81
CA ILE A 51 0.23 -11.38 -11.35
C ILE A 51 1.27 -12.30 -10.70
N ASN A 52 1.99 -11.79 -9.72
CA ASN A 52 2.94 -12.59 -8.94
C ASN A 52 2.20 -13.46 -7.91
N ASN A 53 1.83 -14.67 -8.31
CA ASN A 53 1.08 -15.61 -7.48
C ASN A 53 1.91 -16.27 -6.34
N ALA A 54 3.21 -15.98 -6.25
CA ALA A 54 3.99 -16.33 -5.08
C ALA A 54 3.71 -15.37 -3.90
N ILE A 55 3.36 -14.11 -4.21
CA ILE A 55 2.97 -13.10 -3.21
C ILE A 55 1.45 -13.14 -2.99
N PHE A 56 0.68 -13.30 -4.06
CA PHE A 56 -0.79 -13.37 -4.06
C PHE A 56 -1.26 -14.77 -4.44
N PRO A 57 -1.24 -15.74 -3.50
CA PRO A 57 -1.51 -17.15 -3.81
C PRO A 57 -2.97 -17.42 -4.20
N ASP A 58 -3.92 -16.62 -3.69
CA ASP A 58 -5.34 -16.71 -4.03
C ASP A 58 -5.71 -15.62 -5.04
N VAL A 59 -5.49 -15.90 -6.33
CA VAL A 59 -5.77 -14.98 -7.42
C VAL A 59 -7.28 -14.75 -7.61
N ASP A 60 -8.13 -15.72 -7.29
CA ASP A 60 -9.58 -15.55 -7.32
C ASP A 60 -10.01 -14.49 -6.29
N MET A 61 -9.55 -14.59 -5.05
CA MET A 61 -9.85 -13.59 -4.02
C MET A 61 -9.28 -12.21 -4.40
N LEU A 62 -8.03 -12.15 -4.87
CA LEU A 62 -7.39 -10.91 -5.32
C LEU A 62 -8.26 -10.19 -6.36
N MET A 63 -8.66 -10.89 -7.42
CA MET A 63 -9.43 -10.27 -8.49
C MET A 63 -10.86 -9.96 -8.07
N ASN A 64 -11.46 -10.77 -7.19
CA ASN A 64 -12.78 -10.46 -6.61
C ASN A 64 -12.74 -9.17 -5.78
N ASN A 65 -11.71 -8.97 -4.94
CA ASN A 65 -11.54 -7.71 -4.20
C ASN A 65 -11.43 -6.52 -5.15
N ILE A 66 -10.55 -6.60 -6.14
CA ILE A 66 -10.29 -5.52 -7.10
C ILE A 66 -11.55 -5.15 -7.88
N VAL A 67 -12.26 -6.15 -8.39
CA VAL A 67 -13.48 -5.92 -9.17
C VAL A 67 -14.61 -5.35 -8.31
N ALA A 68 -14.77 -5.84 -7.08
CA ALA A 68 -15.75 -5.30 -6.13
C ALA A 68 -15.47 -3.82 -5.84
N VAL A 69 -14.22 -3.49 -5.49
CA VAL A 69 -13.77 -2.12 -5.19
C VAL A 69 -13.98 -1.18 -6.38
N THR A 70 -13.48 -1.55 -7.54
CA THR A 70 -13.58 -0.68 -8.73
C THR A 70 -15.02 -0.52 -9.21
N THR A 71 -15.83 -1.55 -9.11
CA THR A 71 -17.27 -1.49 -9.45
C THR A 71 -18.02 -0.60 -8.46
N HIS A 72 -17.74 -0.72 -7.16
CA HIS A 72 -18.39 0.09 -6.14
C HIS A 72 -18.02 1.58 -6.29
N ILE A 73 -16.75 1.91 -6.48
CA ILE A 73 -16.29 3.28 -6.74
C ILE A 73 -16.97 3.83 -8.01
N ARG A 74 -17.00 3.07 -9.10
CA ARG A 74 -17.65 3.49 -10.35
C ARG A 74 -19.11 3.84 -10.14
N LYS A 75 -19.88 2.98 -9.47
CA LYS A 75 -21.30 3.25 -9.14
C LYS A 75 -21.49 4.56 -8.36
N LYS A 76 -20.59 4.85 -7.40
CA LYS A 76 -20.63 6.11 -6.65
C LYS A 76 -20.30 7.33 -7.50
N LEU A 77 -19.32 7.23 -8.39
CA LEU A 77 -18.99 8.30 -9.32
C LEU A 77 -20.12 8.57 -10.30
N GLU A 78 -20.76 7.52 -10.82
CA GLU A 78 -21.96 7.62 -11.68
C GLU A 78 -23.13 8.30 -10.95
N ALA A 79 -23.41 7.91 -9.71
CA ALA A 79 -24.45 8.52 -8.88
C ALA A 79 -24.18 10.00 -8.55
N LYS A 80 -22.92 10.41 -8.50
CA LYS A 80 -22.49 11.81 -8.33
C LYS A 80 -22.46 12.59 -9.66
N HIS A 81 -22.80 11.96 -10.78
CA HIS A 81 -22.65 12.53 -12.12
C HIS A 81 -21.26 13.08 -12.41
N THR A 82 -20.24 12.36 -11.98
CA THR A 82 -18.85 12.75 -12.16
C THR A 82 -18.47 12.66 -13.64
N ASP A 83 -17.82 13.69 -14.17
CA ASP A 83 -17.29 13.70 -15.53
C ASP A 83 -16.07 12.78 -15.65
N ASP A 84 -15.87 12.21 -16.84
CA ASP A 84 -14.67 11.44 -17.21
C ASP A 84 -14.38 10.24 -16.29
N ILE A 85 -15.43 9.50 -15.92
CA ILE A 85 -15.37 8.38 -14.96
C ILE A 85 -14.35 7.33 -15.40
N ASP A 86 -14.16 7.11 -16.69
CA ASP A 86 -13.22 6.11 -17.22
C ASP A 86 -11.75 6.43 -16.91
N ARG A 87 -11.47 7.67 -16.52
CA ARG A 87 -10.15 8.08 -16.01
C ARG A 87 -10.10 8.20 -14.47
N LYS A 88 -11.23 8.09 -13.77
CA LYS A 88 -11.33 8.24 -12.30
C LYS A 88 -11.31 6.94 -11.52
N VAL A 89 -11.47 5.81 -12.20
CA VAL A 89 -11.40 4.47 -11.60
C VAL A 89 -10.90 3.46 -12.62
N LEU A 90 -10.06 2.52 -12.16
CA LEU A 90 -9.57 1.44 -13.03
C LEU A 90 -10.72 0.58 -13.55
N LYS A 91 -10.61 0.15 -14.82
CA LYS A 91 -11.56 -0.74 -15.47
C LYS A 91 -10.85 -2.02 -15.91
N PHE A 92 -11.13 -3.10 -15.19
CA PHE A 92 -10.61 -4.41 -15.54
C PHE A 92 -11.47 -5.06 -16.63
N VAL A 93 -10.82 -5.80 -17.53
CA VAL A 93 -11.45 -6.43 -18.68
C VAL A 93 -11.60 -7.92 -18.39
N PRO A 94 -12.81 -8.50 -18.49
CA PRO A 94 -12.98 -9.93 -18.31
C PRO A 94 -12.39 -10.72 -19.47
N CYS A 95 -12.07 -11.97 -19.20
CA CYS A 95 -11.82 -12.97 -20.24
C CYS A 95 -13.16 -13.39 -20.90
N LYS A 96 -13.04 -14.06 -22.04
CA LYS A 96 -14.18 -14.64 -22.78
C LYS A 96 -14.99 -15.66 -21.99
N ASP A 97 -14.43 -16.23 -20.93
CA ASP A 97 -15.10 -17.14 -19.97
C ASP A 97 -15.72 -16.41 -18.76
N GLY A 98 -15.62 -15.08 -18.72
CA GLY A 98 -16.16 -14.20 -17.68
C GLY A 98 -15.24 -14.01 -16.47
N LYS A 99 -14.09 -14.67 -16.39
CA LYS A 99 -13.10 -14.43 -15.34
C LYS A 99 -12.30 -13.15 -15.61
N TYR A 100 -11.77 -12.53 -14.57
CA TYR A 100 -10.91 -11.34 -14.68
C TYR A 100 -9.40 -11.66 -14.70
N TYR A 101 -9.06 -12.92 -14.94
CA TYR A 101 -7.68 -13.36 -15.18
C TYR A 101 -7.66 -14.55 -16.13
N TYR A 102 -6.55 -14.71 -16.83
CA TYR A 102 -6.25 -15.85 -17.71
C TYR A 102 -5.01 -16.57 -17.24
N VAL A 103 -5.00 -17.90 -17.30
CA VAL A 103 -3.84 -18.72 -16.93
C VAL A 103 -3.14 -19.23 -18.20
N PHE A 104 -1.86 -18.88 -18.33
CA PHE A 104 -1.00 -19.34 -19.41
C PHE A 104 0.35 -19.76 -18.83
N ASP A 105 0.77 -20.99 -19.10
CA ASP A 105 2.03 -21.55 -18.61
C ASP A 105 2.22 -21.38 -17.08
N ASN A 106 1.21 -21.78 -16.31
CA ASN A 106 1.14 -21.64 -14.84
C ASN A 106 1.30 -20.19 -14.31
N LYS A 107 1.12 -19.19 -15.17
CA LYS A 107 1.15 -17.78 -14.84
C LYS A 107 -0.22 -17.17 -15.00
N TYR A 108 -0.55 -16.28 -14.07
CA TYR A 108 -1.83 -15.58 -14.03
C TYR A 108 -1.69 -14.20 -14.67
N TRP A 109 -2.61 -13.86 -15.55
CA TRP A 109 -2.58 -12.63 -16.33
C TRP A 109 -3.91 -11.89 -16.20
N ARG A 110 -3.85 -10.57 -16.10
CA ARG A 110 -5.04 -9.70 -16.12
C ARG A 110 -4.86 -8.55 -17.08
N VAL A 111 -5.98 -8.00 -17.53
CA VAL A 111 -6.02 -6.82 -18.42
C VAL A 111 -6.89 -5.76 -17.80
N MET A 112 -6.44 -4.51 -17.91
CA MET A 112 -7.22 -3.32 -17.59
C MET A 112 -7.09 -2.29 -18.70
N VAL A 113 -8.06 -1.40 -18.82
CA VAL A 113 -8.01 -0.28 -19.78
C VAL A 113 -6.91 0.68 -19.37
N LEU A 114 -6.06 1.07 -20.31
CA LEU A 114 -5.05 2.10 -20.06
C LEU A 114 -5.74 3.47 -19.95
N ILE A 115 -5.47 4.18 -18.87
CA ILE A 115 -5.93 5.56 -18.73
C ILE A 115 -5.02 6.45 -19.57
N PRO A 116 -5.55 7.10 -20.63
CA PRO A 116 -4.75 7.90 -21.52
C PRO A 116 -4.27 9.20 -20.84
N ASP A 117 -3.12 9.72 -21.30
CA ASP A 117 -2.55 11.00 -20.82
C ASP A 117 -2.44 11.09 -19.29
N ALA A 118 -2.19 9.95 -18.64
CA ALA A 118 -1.98 9.85 -17.22
C ALA A 118 -0.49 9.70 -16.91
N VAL A 119 -0.06 10.35 -15.83
CA VAL A 119 1.31 10.29 -15.32
C VAL A 119 1.29 9.92 -13.83
N SER A 120 2.27 9.14 -13.40
CA SER A 120 2.56 8.96 -11.97
C SER A 120 3.63 9.96 -11.54
N LYS A 121 3.58 10.37 -10.28
CA LYS A 121 4.58 11.24 -9.67
C LYS A 121 5.44 10.46 -8.71
N SER A 122 6.63 10.94 -8.45
CA SER A 122 7.52 10.43 -7.41
C SER A 122 8.07 11.60 -6.58
N GLY A 123 8.61 11.28 -5.40
CA GLY A 123 9.14 12.27 -4.48
C GLY A 123 8.10 12.80 -3.51
N VAL A 124 8.61 13.36 -2.42
CA VAL A 124 7.79 13.77 -1.26
C VAL A 124 7.95 15.27 -1.02
N THR A 125 6.84 16.00 -1.20
CA THR A 125 6.71 17.42 -0.82
C THR A 125 5.51 17.59 0.10
N PRO A 126 5.40 18.66 0.90
CA PRO A 126 4.21 18.94 1.68
C PRO A 126 2.93 19.01 0.83
N GLU A 127 2.98 19.71 -0.31
CA GLU A 127 1.84 19.83 -1.23
C GLU A 127 1.41 18.47 -1.78
N GLY A 128 2.38 17.66 -2.24
CA GLY A 128 2.13 16.30 -2.71
C GLY A 128 1.57 15.42 -1.59
N SER A 129 2.08 15.53 -0.37
CA SER A 129 1.60 14.78 0.79
C SER A 129 0.16 15.12 1.17
N LYS A 130 -0.23 16.39 1.06
CA LYS A 130 -1.62 16.82 1.25
C LYS A 130 -2.55 16.19 0.20
N ILE A 131 -2.14 16.18 -1.07
CA ILE A 131 -2.88 15.52 -2.16
C ILE A 131 -3.02 14.02 -1.89
N VAL A 132 -1.94 13.35 -1.46
CA VAL A 132 -1.97 11.92 -1.11
C VAL A 132 -2.97 11.67 0.02
N GLY A 133 -2.91 12.47 1.11
CA GLY A 133 -3.84 12.37 2.22
C GLY A 133 -5.30 12.53 1.77
N GLU A 134 -5.61 13.56 1.01
CA GLU A 134 -6.95 13.82 0.48
C GLU A 134 -7.44 12.68 -0.42
N THR A 135 -6.56 12.17 -1.29
CA THR A 135 -6.91 11.09 -2.24
C THR A 135 -7.19 9.77 -1.54
N PHE A 136 -6.34 9.33 -0.63
CA PHE A 136 -6.56 8.07 0.07
C PHE A 136 -7.64 8.15 1.13
N GLY A 137 -7.85 9.33 1.74
CA GLY A 137 -9.01 9.57 2.59
C GLY A 137 -10.34 9.49 1.82
N ASP A 138 -10.41 10.05 0.61
CA ASP A 138 -11.58 9.91 -0.27
C ASP A 138 -11.77 8.48 -0.76
N PHE A 139 -10.68 7.78 -1.12
CA PHE A 139 -10.73 6.36 -1.48
C PHE A 139 -11.36 5.51 -0.38
N GLN A 140 -10.92 5.67 0.87
CA GLN A 140 -11.51 4.98 2.02
C GLN A 140 -12.97 5.40 2.27
N ALA A 141 -13.29 6.70 2.14
CA ALA A 141 -14.66 7.21 2.28
C ALA A 141 -15.60 6.61 1.23
N MET A 142 -15.15 6.46 -0.01
CA MET A 142 -15.92 5.78 -1.05
C MET A 142 -16.16 4.31 -0.73
N LEU A 143 -15.28 3.64 -0.02
CA LEU A 143 -15.38 2.22 0.33
C LEU A 143 -15.99 1.96 1.72
N ALA A 144 -16.34 3.00 2.47
CA ALA A 144 -16.86 2.85 3.84
C ALA A 144 -18.17 2.07 3.94
N ASP A 145 -18.95 2.02 2.87
CA ASP A 145 -20.27 1.33 2.77
C ASP A 145 -20.28 0.25 1.69
N ILE A 146 -19.12 -0.25 1.26
CA ILE A 146 -19.04 -1.36 0.31
C ILE A 146 -19.73 -2.60 0.89
N PRO A 147 -20.72 -3.17 0.17
CA PRO A 147 -21.50 -4.29 0.71
C PRO A 147 -20.77 -5.64 0.58
N GLU A 148 -19.80 -5.74 -0.33
CA GLU A 148 -19.06 -6.96 -0.56
C GLU A 148 -18.07 -7.23 0.59
N GLN A 149 -17.99 -8.49 1.02
CA GLN A 149 -16.98 -8.92 1.98
C GLN A 149 -15.68 -9.23 1.25
N LEU A 150 -14.66 -8.41 1.47
CA LEU A 150 -13.34 -8.59 0.89
C LEU A 150 -12.48 -9.50 1.77
N GLY A 151 -11.58 -10.27 1.14
CA GLY A 151 -10.59 -11.11 1.83
C GLY A 151 -9.24 -10.41 1.99
N GLU A 152 -8.39 -10.97 2.85
CA GLU A 152 -7.00 -10.52 3.00
C GLU A 152 -6.14 -11.10 1.87
N THR A 153 -5.74 -10.27 0.91
CA THR A 153 -4.93 -10.70 -0.26
C THR A 153 -3.54 -11.17 0.16
N ILE A 154 -3.02 -10.62 1.24
CA ILE A 154 -1.84 -11.10 1.97
C ILE A 154 -2.26 -11.27 3.42
N LYS A 155 -2.34 -12.53 3.87
CA LYS A 155 -2.76 -12.85 5.23
C LYS A 155 -1.84 -12.20 6.27
N ASP A 156 -2.44 -11.61 7.30
CA ASP A 156 -1.73 -10.95 8.40
C ASP A 156 -0.72 -9.87 7.95
N PHE A 157 -0.98 -9.20 6.82
CA PHE A 157 -0.02 -8.29 6.18
C PHE A 157 0.49 -7.20 7.14
N HIS A 158 -0.43 -6.46 7.77
CA HIS A 158 -0.13 -5.42 8.75
C HIS A 158 -0.65 -5.78 10.15
N ASN A 159 -0.62 -7.06 10.51
CA ASN A 159 -0.94 -7.55 11.85
C ASN A 159 0.31 -7.54 12.72
N ILE A 160 0.41 -6.58 13.64
CA ILE A 160 1.61 -6.41 14.48
C ILE A 160 1.81 -7.57 15.46
N GLU A 161 0.77 -8.18 15.98
CA GLU A 161 0.88 -9.34 16.88
C GLU A 161 1.50 -10.53 16.14
N PHE A 162 1.10 -10.76 14.89
CA PHE A 162 1.70 -11.78 14.03
C PHE A 162 3.18 -11.46 13.73
N ARG A 163 3.53 -10.20 13.47
CA ARG A 163 4.93 -9.80 13.23
C ARG A 163 5.79 -10.00 14.48
N LEU A 164 5.27 -9.68 15.66
CA LEU A 164 5.94 -9.96 16.92
C LEU A 164 6.11 -11.45 17.18
N GLN A 165 5.12 -12.27 16.84
CA GLN A 165 5.26 -13.73 16.92
C GLN A 165 6.42 -14.22 16.04
N GLN A 166 6.50 -13.78 14.78
CA GLN A 166 7.60 -14.11 13.88
C GLN A 166 8.96 -13.67 14.44
N PHE A 167 9.03 -12.49 15.02
CA PHE A 167 10.22 -11.97 15.70
C PHE A 167 10.64 -12.84 16.88
N HIS A 168 9.70 -13.19 17.78
CA HIS A 168 10.00 -14.05 18.94
C HIS A 168 10.47 -15.45 18.50
N GLU A 169 9.90 -16.00 17.45
CA GLU A 169 10.33 -17.27 16.86
C GLU A 169 11.77 -17.16 16.32
N ALA A 170 12.11 -16.06 15.62
CA ALA A 170 13.45 -15.80 15.10
C ALA A 170 14.48 -15.65 16.22
N VAL A 171 14.16 -14.87 17.28
CA VAL A 171 15.01 -14.72 18.48
C VAL A 171 15.26 -16.07 19.15
N LYS A 172 14.20 -16.87 19.35
CA LYS A 172 14.31 -18.19 19.99
C LYS A 172 15.12 -19.19 19.17
N ALA A 173 14.96 -19.16 17.87
CA ALA A 173 15.64 -20.08 16.96
C ALA A 173 17.14 -19.74 16.78
N ASP A 174 17.48 -18.47 16.79
CA ASP A 174 18.83 -17.90 16.57
C ASP A 174 19.61 -18.67 15.47
N LYS A 175 18.96 -18.93 14.34
CA LYS A 175 19.45 -19.82 13.28
C LYS A 175 20.86 -19.51 12.79
N VAL A 176 21.23 -18.25 12.84
CA VAL A 176 22.52 -17.76 12.30
C VAL A 176 23.43 -17.16 13.38
N GLY A 177 23.05 -17.31 14.67
CA GLY A 177 23.87 -16.90 15.83
C GLY A 177 24.03 -15.38 15.98
N ARG A 178 23.05 -14.57 15.55
CA ARG A 178 23.14 -13.11 15.57
C ARG A 178 22.54 -12.47 16.83
N VAL A 179 21.71 -13.19 17.59
CA VAL A 179 20.95 -12.67 18.76
C VAL A 179 21.86 -12.04 19.81
N ALA A 180 22.99 -12.65 20.12
CA ALA A 180 23.91 -12.16 21.16
C ALA A 180 24.48 -10.75 20.89
N GLY A 181 24.62 -10.37 19.60
CA GLY A 181 25.19 -9.09 19.18
C GLY A 181 24.20 -7.93 19.06
N VAL A 182 22.88 -8.18 19.25
CA VAL A 182 21.81 -7.19 18.96
C VAL A 182 20.74 -7.13 20.06
N LYS A 183 21.13 -7.40 21.29
CA LYS A 183 20.23 -7.40 22.46
C LYS A 183 19.58 -6.04 22.70
N ASP A 184 20.29 -4.96 22.44
CA ASP A 184 19.81 -3.60 22.52
C ASP A 184 18.57 -3.35 21.65
N ILE A 185 18.54 -3.87 20.42
CA ILE A 185 17.40 -3.74 19.52
C ILE A 185 16.25 -4.63 19.98
N ILE A 186 16.54 -5.84 20.47
CA ILE A 186 15.54 -6.73 21.07
C ILE A 186 14.83 -6.02 22.22
N ASP A 187 15.58 -5.43 23.14
CA ASP A 187 15.04 -4.72 24.30
C ASP A 187 14.19 -3.52 23.89
N GLU A 188 14.58 -2.78 22.86
CA GLU A 188 13.79 -1.64 22.32
C GLU A 188 12.49 -2.09 21.64
N ILE A 189 12.46 -3.27 20.99
CA ILE A 189 11.25 -3.86 20.43
C ILE A 189 10.32 -4.30 21.58
N GLU A 190 10.82 -5.08 22.54
CA GLU A 190 10.04 -5.62 23.66
C GLU A 190 9.44 -4.53 24.55
N LYS A 191 10.18 -3.46 24.81
CA LYS A 191 9.72 -2.30 25.58
C LYS A 191 8.44 -1.67 25.03
N ARG A 192 8.20 -1.77 23.73
CA ARG A 192 7.06 -1.15 23.03
C ARG A 192 5.97 -2.14 22.64
N ALA A 193 6.24 -3.44 22.71
CA ALA A 193 5.40 -4.49 22.14
C ALA A 193 3.95 -4.42 22.60
N GLU A 194 3.71 -4.22 23.90
CA GLU A 194 2.36 -4.16 24.49
C GLU A 194 1.57 -2.95 23.94
N ASP A 195 2.17 -1.76 23.89
CA ASP A 195 1.51 -0.55 23.39
C ASP A 195 1.29 -0.61 21.88
N MET A 196 2.24 -1.17 21.14
CA MET A 196 2.13 -1.33 19.69
C MET A 196 1.07 -2.35 19.27
N CYS A 197 0.64 -3.27 20.15
CA CYS A 197 -0.51 -4.15 19.92
C CYS A 197 -1.87 -3.48 20.18
N ARG A 198 -1.92 -2.18 20.37
CA ARG A 198 -3.13 -1.41 20.71
C ARG A 198 -4.26 -1.59 19.70
N SER A 199 -3.97 -1.55 18.40
CA SER A 199 -4.97 -1.72 17.34
C SER A 199 -5.70 -3.07 17.44
N GLU A 200 -4.95 -4.15 17.59
CA GLU A 200 -5.52 -5.50 17.70
C GLU A 200 -6.32 -5.66 19.01
N ARG A 201 -5.85 -5.08 20.11
CA ARG A 201 -6.58 -5.06 21.39
C ARG A 201 -7.90 -4.30 21.27
N LEU A 202 -7.89 -3.08 20.72
CA LEU A 202 -9.10 -2.27 20.52
C LEU A 202 -10.10 -2.94 19.59
N PHE A 203 -9.62 -3.67 18.58
CA PHE A 203 -10.47 -4.44 17.69
C PHE A 203 -11.19 -5.58 18.43
N ARG A 204 -10.46 -6.37 19.25
CA ARG A 204 -11.05 -7.44 20.06
C ARG A 204 -12.06 -6.91 21.09
N GLU A 205 -11.86 -5.68 21.57
CA GLU A 205 -12.80 -4.99 22.46
C GLU A 205 -14.02 -4.40 21.73
N GLY A 206 -14.09 -4.52 20.39
CA GLY A 206 -15.17 -3.96 19.58
C GLY A 206 -15.16 -2.44 19.46
N LYS A 207 -14.03 -1.79 19.79
CA LYS A 207 -13.88 -0.33 19.78
C LYS A 207 -13.32 0.20 18.46
N LEU A 208 -12.47 -0.57 17.79
CA LEU A 208 -11.84 -0.20 16.52
C LEU A 208 -12.36 -1.09 15.39
N PRO A 209 -12.98 -0.53 14.34
CA PRO A 209 -13.42 -1.31 13.20
C PRO A 209 -12.27 -1.63 12.24
N LYS A 210 -12.38 -2.74 11.48
CA LYS A 210 -11.63 -2.90 10.23
C LYS A 210 -12.39 -2.19 9.11
N ARG A 211 -11.63 -1.57 8.21
CA ARG A 211 -12.12 -0.88 7.02
C ARG A 211 -11.43 -1.40 5.77
N ILE A 212 -11.90 -1.07 4.59
CA ILE A 212 -11.18 -1.39 3.38
C ILE A 212 -10.05 -0.37 3.19
N CYS A 213 -8.82 -0.84 3.22
CA CYS A 213 -7.60 -0.06 3.09
C CYS A 213 -6.84 -0.45 1.83
N HIS A 214 -6.05 0.46 1.31
CA HIS A 214 -5.16 0.22 0.16
C HIS A 214 -3.94 -0.62 0.56
N CYS A 215 -3.38 -0.36 1.73
CA CYS A 215 -2.24 -1.04 2.35
C CYS A 215 -0.89 -0.90 1.60
N ASP A 216 -0.80 0.02 0.64
CA ASP A 216 0.46 0.44 -0.03
C ASP A 216 0.32 1.91 -0.46
N THR A 217 0.22 2.79 0.54
CA THR A 217 -0.11 4.21 0.33
C THR A 217 1.13 5.01 -0.03
N LYS A 218 1.21 5.44 -1.26
CA LYS A 218 2.29 6.28 -1.79
C LYS A 218 1.84 7.12 -2.98
N ILE A 219 2.54 8.22 -3.27
CA ILE A 219 2.20 9.10 -4.39
C ILE A 219 2.30 8.39 -5.74
N ASP A 220 3.21 7.42 -5.88
CA ASP A 220 3.39 6.62 -7.09
C ASP A 220 2.14 5.81 -7.43
N ASN A 221 1.27 5.53 -6.45
CA ASN A 221 -0.01 4.82 -6.62
C ASN A 221 -1.20 5.74 -6.90
N ILE A 222 -0.92 6.98 -7.30
CA ILE A 222 -1.92 7.94 -7.78
C ILE A 222 -1.56 8.36 -9.21
N LEU A 223 -2.53 8.31 -10.10
CA LEU A 223 -2.41 8.88 -11.44
C LEU A 223 -2.88 10.33 -11.45
N PHE A 224 -2.17 11.15 -12.21
CA PHE A 224 -2.46 12.56 -12.42
C PHE A 224 -2.64 12.85 -13.92
N ASP A 225 -3.38 13.90 -14.25
CA ASP A 225 -3.40 14.46 -15.60
C ASP A 225 -2.22 15.42 -15.81
N LYS A 226 -2.14 15.98 -17.03
CA LYS A 226 -1.11 16.96 -17.42
C LYS A 226 -1.15 18.27 -16.64
N ASP A 227 -2.27 18.59 -16.01
CA ASP A 227 -2.50 19.82 -15.24
C ASP A 227 -2.40 19.54 -13.72
N ASP A 228 -1.81 18.40 -13.36
CA ASP A 228 -1.57 17.94 -11.98
C ASP A 228 -2.83 17.61 -11.15
N ASN A 229 -3.99 17.46 -11.81
CA ASN A 229 -5.19 17.00 -11.11
C ASN A 229 -5.16 15.49 -10.91
N VAL A 230 -5.63 15.04 -9.76
CA VAL A 230 -5.77 13.60 -9.45
C VAL A 230 -6.77 12.95 -10.40
N LEU A 231 -6.37 11.84 -10.99
CA LEU A 231 -7.23 10.97 -11.79
C LEU A 231 -7.77 9.82 -10.95
N CYS A 232 -6.94 8.84 -10.60
CA CYS A 232 -7.37 7.70 -9.80
C CYS A 232 -6.24 7.05 -8.99
N VAL A 233 -6.63 6.26 -7.99
CA VAL A 233 -5.75 5.35 -7.26
C VAL A 233 -5.52 4.09 -8.06
N ILE A 234 -4.29 3.61 -8.11
CA ILE A 234 -3.85 2.41 -8.83
C ILE A 234 -3.15 1.42 -7.88
N ASP A 235 -2.74 0.27 -8.40
CA ASP A 235 -2.03 -0.80 -7.67
C ASP A 235 -2.87 -1.37 -6.52
N LEU A 236 -4.07 -1.87 -6.86
CA LEU A 236 -5.07 -2.32 -5.90
C LEU A 236 -4.84 -3.74 -5.36
N ASP A 237 -3.67 -4.32 -5.55
CA ASP A 237 -3.39 -5.72 -5.18
C ASP A 237 -3.39 -5.96 -3.67
N THR A 238 -3.10 -4.93 -2.90
CA THR A 238 -3.10 -4.96 -1.44
C THR A 238 -4.37 -4.42 -0.82
N VAL A 239 -5.41 -4.13 -1.63
CA VAL A 239 -6.69 -3.66 -1.10
C VAL A 239 -7.41 -4.78 -0.35
N MET A 240 -7.55 -4.59 0.97
CA MET A 240 -8.09 -5.59 1.88
C MET A 240 -8.67 -4.96 3.16
N PRO A 241 -9.44 -5.73 3.96
CA PRO A 241 -9.86 -5.28 5.29
C PRO A 241 -8.65 -5.09 6.21
N ASN A 242 -8.51 -3.87 6.76
CA ASN A 242 -7.46 -3.55 7.73
C ASN A 242 -7.90 -2.37 8.62
N PHE A 243 -7.08 -1.96 9.58
CA PHE A 243 -7.27 -0.69 10.28
C PHE A 243 -6.85 0.47 9.35
N ILE A 244 -7.51 1.61 9.46
CA ILE A 244 -7.15 2.82 8.69
C ILE A 244 -5.68 3.22 8.90
N PHE A 245 -5.11 2.76 9.98
CA PHE A 245 -3.70 2.97 10.32
C PHE A 245 -2.75 2.39 9.28
N SER A 246 -3.18 1.35 8.53
CA SER A 246 -2.39 0.79 7.42
C SER A 246 -2.11 1.82 6.34
N ASP A 247 -3.11 2.58 5.92
CA ASP A 247 -2.91 3.60 4.90
C ASP A 247 -2.24 4.86 5.46
N TYR A 248 -2.69 5.28 6.65
CA TYR A 248 -2.18 6.49 7.28
C TYR A 248 -0.71 6.34 7.72
N GLY A 249 -0.39 5.24 8.40
CA GLY A 249 0.94 5.02 8.96
C GLY A 249 1.98 4.61 7.92
N ASP A 250 1.60 3.83 6.91
CA ASP A 250 2.55 3.38 5.88
C ASP A 250 3.06 4.54 5.02
N PHE A 251 2.18 5.47 4.65
CA PHE A 251 2.63 6.70 3.98
C PHE A 251 3.64 7.47 4.84
N LEU A 252 3.32 7.73 6.10
CA LEU A 252 4.18 8.52 6.98
C LEU A 252 5.53 7.85 7.24
N ARG A 253 5.56 6.53 7.38
CA ARG A 253 6.81 5.77 7.56
C ARG A 253 7.82 6.05 6.44
N SER A 254 7.37 6.09 5.21
CA SER A 254 8.25 6.32 4.06
C SER A 254 8.44 7.81 3.77
N ALA A 255 7.37 8.59 3.81
CA ALA A 255 7.37 9.99 3.39
C ALA A 255 7.94 10.95 4.44
N ALA A 256 7.75 10.66 5.74
CA ALA A 256 8.23 11.52 6.82
C ALA A 256 9.67 11.18 7.28
N ASN A 257 10.32 10.19 6.69
CA ASN A 257 11.74 9.92 6.93
C ASN A 257 12.61 10.85 6.08
N THR A 258 13.57 11.55 6.71
CA THR A 258 14.52 12.40 5.99
C THR A 258 15.59 11.61 5.24
N GLN A 259 15.76 10.33 5.56
CA GLN A 259 16.75 9.45 4.93
C GLN A 259 16.06 8.26 4.24
N PRO A 260 16.67 7.68 3.18
CA PRO A 260 16.25 6.38 2.66
C PRO A 260 16.24 5.31 3.75
N GLU A 261 15.34 4.33 3.65
CA GLU A 261 15.16 3.30 4.70
C GLU A 261 16.40 2.39 4.91
N ASP A 262 17.32 2.36 3.98
CA ASP A 262 18.58 1.61 4.01
C ASP A 262 19.80 2.50 4.27
N SER A 263 19.60 3.77 4.62
CA SER A 263 20.69 4.69 4.97
C SER A 263 21.26 4.36 6.35
N PRO A 264 22.59 4.24 6.50
CA PRO A 264 23.25 4.09 7.79
C PRO A 264 23.52 5.43 8.51
N GLU A 265 23.05 6.55 7.95
CA GLU A 265 23.26 7.90 8.53
C GLU A 265 22.19 8.20 9.59
N TYR A 266 22.15 7.41 10.67
CA TYR A 266 21.11 7.47 11.70
C TYR A 266 20.99 8.82 12.39
N ASP A 267 22.08 9.54 12.57
CA ASP A 267 22.15 10.89 13.13
C ASP A 267 21.45 11.96 12.28
N LYS A 268 21.22 11.69 11.00
CA LYS A 268 20.49 12.56 10.07
C LYS A 268 19.02 12.22 9.94
N ILE A 269 18.55 11.14 10.59
CA ILE A 269 17.14 10.74 10.54
C ILE A 269 16.34 11.66 11.45
N GLU A 270 15.38 12.34 10.83
CA GLU A 270 14.36 13.13 11.50
C GLU A 270 12.98 12.70 11.02
N PHE A 271 11.97 12.87 11.86
CA PHE A 271 10.57 12.72 11.45
C PHE A 271 10.05 14.07 10.96
N ARG A 272 9.67 14.14 9.69
CA ARG A 272 9.25 15.37 9.01
C ARG A 272 7.84 15.78 9.41
N MET A 273 7.72 16.68 10.38
CA MET A 273 6.44 17.20 10.83
C MET A 273 5.72 18.06 9.78
N ASP A 274 6.41 18.67 8.82
CA ASP A 274 5.80 19.35 7.67
C ASP A 274 5.02 18.37 6.80
N ILE A 275 5.55 17.18 6.57
CA ILE A 275 4.87 16.10 5.83
C ILE A 275 3.70 15.54 6.63
N PHE A 276 3.90 15.28 7.93
CA PHE A 276 2.82 14.83 8.81
C PHE A 276 1.63 15.78 8.79
N LYS A 277 1.88 17.08 8.97
CA LYS A 277 0.83 18.10 9.00
C LYS A 277 0.10 18.20 7.67
N ALA A 278 0.82 18.25 6.56
CA ALA A 278 0.22 18.35 5.24
C ALA A 278 -0.63 17.12 4.90
N PHE A 279 -0.08 15.93 5.12
CA PHE A 279 -0.80 14.67 4.90
C PHE A 279 -2.04 14.55 5.77
N THR A 280 -1.92 14.85 7.07
CA THR A 280 -3.03 14.79 8.04
C THR A 280 -4.15 15.76 7.68
N GLU A 281 -3.81 17.00 7.30
CA GLU A 281 -4.78 17.98 6.82
C GLU A 281 -5.56 17.46 5.62
N GLY A 282 -4.86 16.93 4.61
CA GLY A 282 -5.48 16.34 3.42
C GLY A 282 -6.35 15.13 3.77
N TYR A 283 -5.84 14.21 4.59
CA TYR A 283 -6.55 13.01 4.99
C TYR A 283 -7.83 13.31 5.77
N LEU A 284 -7.75 14.16 6.78
CA LEU A 284 -8.92 14.53 7.58
C LEU A 284 -9.96 15.33 6.79
N LYS A 285 -9.58 16.06 5.74
CA LYS A 285 -10.52 16.76 4.87
C LYS A 285 -11.56 15.83 4.25
N THR A 286 -11.16 14.61 3.89
CA THR A 286 -12.03 13.65 3.20
C THR A 286 -12.44 12.47 4.09
N ALA A 287 -11.58 12.02 5.00
CA ALA A 287 -11.83 10.86 5.84
C ALA A 287 -12.75 11.13 7.05
N ARG A 288 -12.87 12.38 7.52
CA ARG A 288 -13.74 12.74 8.69
C ARG A 288 -15.17 12.24 8.57
N VAL A 289 -15.69 12.06 7.36
CA VAL A 289 -17.08 11.65 7.12
C VAL A 289 -17.38 10.22 7.61
N PHE A 290 -16.36 9.38 7.77
CA PHE A 290 -16.55 8.00 8.19
C PHE A 290 -15.74 7.61 9.43
N LEU A 291 -14.70 8.37 9.78
CA LEU A 291 -13.83 8.05 10.91
C LEU A 291 -14.57 8.19 12.26
N THR A 292 -14.36 7.22 13.14
CA THR A 292 -14.80 7.30 14.53
C THR A 292 -13.82 8.13 15.37
N PRO A 293 -14.26 8.67 16.53
CA PRO A 293 -13.35 9.39 17.42
C PRO A 293 -12.11 8.59 17.80
N ILE A 294 -12.25 7.29 18.06
CA ILE A 294 -11.12 6.43 18.45
C ILE A 294 -10.12 6.21 17.31
N GLU A 295 -10.58 6.18 16.06
CA GLU A 295 -9.69 6.15 14.89
C GLU A 295 -8.87 7.44 14.82
N ILE A 296 -9.50 8.59 14.99
CA ILE A 296 -8.84 9.91 14.95
C ILE A 296 -7.85 10.08 16.10
N GLU A 297 -8.24 9.75 17.34
CA GLU A 297 -7.38 9.82 18.53
C GLU A 297 -6.11 8.98 18.41
N ASN A 298 -6.15 7.90 17.62
CA ASN A 298 -5.02 7.00 17.41
C ASN A 298 -4.23 7.26 16.10
N LEU A 299 -4.42 8.37 15.41
CA LEU A 299 -3.58 8.73 14.25
C LEU A 299 -2.10 8.96 14.63
N PRO A 300 -1.74 9.61 15.76
CA PRO A 300 -0.34 9.68 16.20
C PRO A 300 0.27 8.30 16.47
N TYR A 301 -0.51 7.38 17.05
CA TYR A 301 -0.09 5.98 17.22
C TYR A 301 0.19 5.31 15.88
N ALA A 302 -0.61 5.53 14.84
CA ALA A 302 -0.36 4.98 13.51
C ALA A 302 0.98 5.44 12.93
N ALA A 303 1.37 6.71 13.17
CA ALA A 303 2.66 7.25 12.73
C ALA A 303 3.87 6.58 13.41
N THR A 304 3.70 6.05 14.61
CA THR A 304 4.74 5.26 15.33
C THR A 304 4.63 3.76 15.04
N LEU A 305 3.43 3.23 14.86
CA LEU A 305 3.20 1.81 14.60
C LEU A 305 3.93 1.31 13.35
N PHE A 306 3.93 2.09 12.26
CA PHE A 306 4.48 1.61 10.99
C PHE A 306 6.01 1.57 10.95
N PRO A 307 6.76 2.56 11.46
CA PRO A 307 8.20 2.39 11.69
C PRO A 307 8.51 1.20 12.60
N TYR A 308 7.74 1.01 13.68
CA TYR A 308 7.90 -0.15 14.58
C TYR A 308 7.63 -1.47 13.86
N MET A 309 6.54 -1.58 13.11
CA MET A 309 6.20 -2.79 12.38
C MET A 309 7.29 -3.16 11.37
N GLN A 310 7.81 -2.17 10.65
CA GLN A 310 8.86 -2.41 9.67
C GLN A 310 10.21 -2.72 10.32
N LEU A 311 10.53 -2.10 11.47
CA LEU A 311 11.64 -2.50 12.32
C LEU A 311 11.53 -4.00 12.67
N VAL A 312 10.41 -4.42 13.22
CA VAL A 312 10.18 -5.83 13.63
C VAL A 312 10.34 -6.78 12.44
N ARG A 313 9.82 -6.43 11.28
CA ARG A 313 9.90 -7.25 10.05
C ARG A 313 11.33 -7.38 9.52
N PHE A 314 12.06 -6.28 9.36
CA PHE A 314 13.46 -6.32 8.91
C PHE A 314 14.34 -7.07 9.90
N PHE A 315 14.10 -6.85 11.18
CA PHE A 315 14.91 -7.43 12.24
C PHE A 315 14.66 -8.95 12.40
N ALA A 316 13.41 -9.39 12.30
CA ALA A 316 13.09 -10.80 12.28
C ALA A 316 13.74 -11.53 11.10
N ASP A 317 13.72 -10.92 9.90
CA ASP A 317 14.39 -11.49 8.73
C ASP A 317 15.92 -11.51 8.88
N TYR A 318 16.50 -10.47 9.46
CA TYR A 318 17.95 -10.46 9.81
C TYR A 318 18.31 -11.63 10.73
N LEU A 319 17.52 -11.88 11.76
CA LEU A 319 17.76 -12.97 12.70
C LEU A 319 17.51 -14.35 12.08
N ASP A 320 16.60 -14.43 11.09
CA ASP A 320 16.30 -15.68 10.35
C ASP A 320 17.27 -15.99 9.20
N GLY A 321 18.22 -15.08 8.90
CA GLY A 321 19.27 -15.25 7.90
C GLY A 321 19.03 -14.58 6.57
N ASP A 322 18.24 -13.48 6.54
CA ASP A 322 17.98 -12.62 5.36
C ASP A 322 17.31 -13.38 4.20
N ASN A 323 16.21 -14.09 4.49
CA ASN A 323 15.53 -14.97 3.53
C ASN A 323 14.37 -14.29 2.78
N TYR A 324 13.77 -13.25 3.37
CA TYR A 324 12.56 -12.62 2.84
C TYR A 324 12.86 -11.37 1.99
N TYR A 325 13.64 -10.44 2.54
CA TYR A 325 13.98 -9.21 1.83
C TYR A 325 15.25 -9.37 0.98
N LYS A 326 15.25 -8.75 -0.19
CA LYS A 326 16.50 -8.66 -0.98
C LYS A 326 17.54 -7.85 -0.24
N VAL A 327 18.70 -8.43 0.01
CA VAL A 327 19.84 -7.79 0.64
C VAL A 327 20.96 -7.61 -0.36
N GLN A 328 21.71 -6.51 -0.23
CA GLN A 328 22.88 -6.19 -1.06
C GLN A 328 24.19 -6.56 -0.35
N TYR A 329 24.15 -6.67 0.98
CA TYR A 329 25.29 -7.02 1.85
C TYR A 329 24.78 -7.65 3.16
N ALA A 330 25.65 -8.29 3.93
CA ALA A 330 25.29 -9.14 5.07
C ALA A 330 24.48 -8.45 6.18
N ASP A 331 24.70 -7.14 6.43
CA ASP A 331 24.04 -6.39 7.50
C ASP A 331 22.93 -5.44 6.97
N HIS A 332 22.48 -5.62 5.71
CA HIS A 332 21.54 -4.70 5.10
C HIS A 332 20.23 -4.58 5.89
N ASN A 333 19.66 -5.71 6.33
CA ASN A 333 18.44 -5.70 7.14
C ASN A 333 18.68 -5.17 8.56
N LEU A 334 19.89 -5.31 9.12
CA LEU A 334 20.26 -4.67 10.38
C LEU A 334 20.33 -3.15 10.24
N VAL A 335 20.91 -2.65 9.14
CA VAL A 335 20.94 -1.21 8.82
C VAL A 335 19.53 -0.66 8.72
N ARG A 336 18.66 -1.33 7.96
CA ARG A 336 17.23 -0.97 7.84
C ARG A 336 16.53 -0.99 9.20
N SER A 337 16.79 -1.99 10.03
CA SER A 337 16.21 -2.08 11.36
C SER A 337 16.59 -0.89 12.25
N LYS A 338 17.85 -0.52 12.26
CA LYS A 338 18.34 0.64 13.02
C LYS A 338 17.78 1.95 12.46
N ASN A 339 17.63 2.08 11.15
CA ASN A 339 17.00 3.22 10.50
C ASN A 339 15.55 3.37 10.98
N GLN A 340 14.76 2.30 10.94
CA GLN A 340 13.36 2.32 11.38
C GLN A 340 13.23 2.53 12.90
N LEU A 341 14.16 2.01 13.71
CA LEU A 341 14.18 2.29 15.14
C LEU A 341 14.44 3.77 15.43
N THR A 342 15.39 4.37 14.72
CA THR A 342 15.65 5.80 14.86
C THR A 342 14.47 6.65 14.42
N LEU A 343 13.84 6.33 13.28
CA LEU A 343 12.65 7.02 12.81
C LEU A 343 11.49 6.92 13.82
N LEU A 344 11.30 5.73 14.40
CA LEU A 344 10.30 5.49 15.46
C LEU A 344 10.54 6.42 16.65
N GLN A 345 11.77 6.48 17.15
CA GLN A 345 12.13 7.34 18.28
C GLN A 345 11.87 8.81 17.98
N ARG A 346 12.21 9.27 16.76
CA ARG A 346 11.90 10.64 16.31
C ARG A 346 10.40 10.90 16.20
N ALA A 347 9.62 9.92 15.75
CA ALA A 347 8.17 10.03 15.72
C ALA A 347 7.57 10.11 17.14
N GLU A 348 8.06 9.27 18.08
CA GLU A 348 7.65 9.28 19.48
C GLU A 348 7.90 10.65 20.16
N GLU A 349 9.01 11.31 19.88
CA GLU A 349 9.33 12.66 20.38
C GLU A 349 8.31 13.71 19.92
N ASN A 350 7.67 13.50 18.77
CA ASN A 350 6.72 14.42 18.15
C ASN A 350 5.25 14.14 18.47
N ILE A 351 4.91 13.07 19.23
CA ILE A 351 3.51 12.72 19.56
C ILE A 351 2.73 13.92 20.13
N PRO A 352 3.24 14.69 21.11
CA PRO A 352 2.46 15.83 21.64
C PRO A 352 2.12 16.89 20.59
N GLU A 353 3.01 17.15 19.63
CA GLU A 353 2.77 18.08 18.54
C GLU A 353 1.76 17.51 17.53
N MET A 354 1.83 16.20 17.25
CA MET A 354 0.86 15.50 16.39
C MET A 354 -0.55 15.58 16.97
N GLU A 355 -0.70 15.29 18.27
CA GLU A 355 -1.99 15.37 18.98
C GLU A 355 -2.57 16.79 18.97
N ALA A 356 -1.72 17.80 19.25
CA ALA A 356 -2.13 19.19 19.23
C ALA A 356 -2.61 19.62 17.83
N PHE A 357 -1.88 19.24 16.79
CA PHE A 357 -2.23 19.56 15.42
C PHE A 357 -3.54 18.89 14.99
N ILE A 358 -3.73 17.60 15.28
CA ILE A 358 -4.99 16.90 14.97
C ILE A 358 -6.17 17.58 15.66
N LYS A 359 -6.01 17.94 16.93
CA LYS A 359 -7.04 18.64 17.68
C LYS A 359 -7.40 20.00 17.06
N GLU A 360 -6.41 20.73 16.56
CA GLU A 360 -6.62 21.98 15.82
C GLU A 360 -7.41 21.75 14.52
N GLN A 361 -7.10 20.67 13.77
CA GLN A 361 -7.82 20.32 12.54
C GLN A 361 -9.29 19.94 12.77
N LEU A 362 -9.65 19.57 13.99
CA LEU A 362 -11.02 19.16 14.36
C LEU A 362 -11.87 20.31 14.93
N ALA A 363 -11.24 21.37 15.36
CA ALA A 363 -11.91 22.56 15.91
C ALA A 363 -12.62 23.38 14.82
#